data_d8216464d8c1360569592579c686569a
#
_entry.id   d8216464d8c1360569592579c686569a
#
_cell.length_a   1.000
_cell.length_b   1.000
_cell.length_c   1.000
_cell.angle_alpha   90.00
_cell.angle_beta   90.00
_cell.angle_gamma   90.00
#
_symmetry.space_group_name_H-M   'P 1'
#
loop_
_entity.id
_entity.type
_entity.pdbx_description
1 polymer ?
#
loop_
_entity_poly.entity_id
_entity_poly.type
_entity_poly.pdbx_seq_one_letter_code
_entity_poly.pdbx_strand_id
1 'polypeptide(L)'
;MNWGRMAGLIGPRLRGTIAVEMHQIRYFLAVCETLNFTRAAEACNVSQPSLTRAIKGLEDELGGPLFRRERNNTHLTGLGEMMRPHLTQVLIETDAAKERAKSFAKLDDVELKLGMMCTIGPRRFVPFLQAFRERHPKVRLVVQDGSHLQLQERLAQGELDVAVYGQPEAIDERFHARRLYDERFVVGVGPGHPFDGQNAVRVADLNGQAYVNRLQCEFFDHAGRVWREHGSKVKMVFRSDRDDWVQAMAMAGLGFSFIPEHAVTMPGLRVRPLIDPEIVRTIQVVTVRGRPHVPAVGAFVREILAFPWANAA
;
A
#
# COMPACT_ATOMS: atom_id res chain seq x y z
N MET A 1 13.71 -8.01 3.94
CA MET A 1 14.23 -8.91 5.00
C MET A 1 14.62 -10.23 4.38
N ASN A 2 15.87 -10.63 4.55
CA ASN A 2 16.49 -11.71 3.79
C ASN A 2 16.17 -13.08 4.40
N TRP A 3 15.32 -13.87 3.78
CA TRP A 3 14.93 -15.23 4.18
C TRP A 3 16.12 -16.19 4.37
N GLY A 4 17.26 -15.90 3.76
CA GLY A 4 18.48 -16.71 3.90
C GLY A 4 19.14 -16.68 5.29
N ARG A 5 18.85 -15.68 6.14
CA ARG A 5 19.37 -15.63 7.52
C ARG A 5 18.47 -16.32 8.55
N MET A 6 17.19 -16.52 8.25
CA MET A 6 16.29 -17.28 9.15
C MET A 6 16.42 -18.79 8.99
N ALA A 7 16.87 -19.30 7.85
CA ALA A 7 17.11 -20.74 7.66
C ALA A 7 18.22 -21.29 8.58
N GLY A 8 19.09 -20.43 9.11
CA GLY A 8 20.12 -20.80 10.09
C GLY A 8 19.63 -20.87 11.55
N LEU A 9 18.47 -20.25 11.86
CA LEU A 9 17.86 -20.28 13.20
C LEU A 9 16.87 -21.45 13.37
N ILE A 10 16.32 -21.94 12.25
CA ILE A 10 15.47 -23.14 12.21
C ILE A 10 16.32 -24.28 11.65
N GLY A 11 17.34 -24.67 12.42
CA GLY A 11 18.21 -25.78 12.09
C GLY A 11 17.47 -27.13 12.05
N PRO A 12 18.14 -28.25 11.65
CA PRO A 12 17.54 -29.56 11.40
C PRO A 12 16.88 -30.25 12.60
N ARG A 13 16.65 -29.52 13.69
CA ARG A 13 16.03 -30.01 14.94
C ARG A 13 14.50 -30.20 14.89
N LEU A 14 13.85 -29.87 13.76
CA LEU A 14 12.38 -30.06 13.63
C LEU A 14 11.99 -31.47 13.11
N ARG A 15 12.97 -32.36 12.88
CA ARG A 15 12.66 -33.74 12.50
C ARG A 15 12.84 -34.64 13.72
N GLY A 16 11.74 -34.93 14.42
CA GLY A 16 11.69 -35.98 15.42
C GLY A 16 11.72 -35.55 16.88
N THR A 17 11.44 -34.28 17.19
CA THR A 17 11.37 -33.80 18.59
C THR A 17 9.91 -33.68 19.01
N ILE A 18 9.59 -34.18 20.16
CA ILE A 18 8.34 -33.96 20.87
C ILE A 18 8.12 -32.45 21.03
N ALA A 19 6.99 -31.93 20.57
CA ALA A 19 6.74 -30.49 20.55
C ALA A 19 5.97 -30.07 21.81
N VAL A 20 6.44 -29.04 22.53
CA VAL A 20 5.66 -28.40 23.59
C VAL A 20 4.37 -27.86 23.04
N GLU A 21 3.24 -28.32 23.54
CA GLU A 21 1.91 -27.93 23.10
C GLU A 21 1.40 -26.73 23.91
N MET A 22 0.74 -25.78 23.26
CA MET A 22 0.24 -24.57 23.92
C MET A 22 -0.75 -24.85 25.05
N HIS A 23 -1.49 -25.95 25.00
CA HIS A 23 -2.37 -26.33 26.09
C HIS A 23 -1.60 -26.82 27.33
N GLN A 24 -0.44 -27.47 27.16
CA GLN A 24 0.43 -27.87 28.27
C GLN A 24 0.95 -26.63 29.01
N ILE A 25 1.37 -25.61 28.29
CA ILE A 25 1.81 -24.32 28.86
C ILE A 25 0.69 -23.70 29.70
N ARG A 26 -0.51 -23.61 29.15
CA ARG A 26 -1.68 -23.05 29.87
C ARG A 26 -1.99 -23.82 31.14
N TYR A 27 -1.96 -25.15 31.08
CA TYR A 27 -2.23 -25.99 32.24
C TYR A 27 -1.15 -25.85 33.31
N PHE A 28 0.13 -25.79 32.91
CA PHE A 28 1.23 -25.52 33.80
C PHE A 28 1.03 -24.18 34.54
N LEU A 29 0.75 -23.11 33.84
CA LEU A 29 0.53 -21.80 34.44
C LEU A 29 -0.71 -21.78 35.35
N ALA A 30 -1.79 -22.44 34.98
CA ALA A 30 -2.97 -22.58 35.84
C ALA A 30 -2.67 -23.33 37.16
N VAL A 31 -1.81 -24.35 37.11
CA VAL A 31 -1.34 -25.02 38.35
C VAL A 31 -0.40 -24.10 39.13
N CYS A 32 0.43 -23.28 38.49
CA CYS A 32 1.26 -22.30 39.19
C CYS A 32 0.45 -21.26 39.98
N GLU A 33 -0.73 -20.88 39.46
CA GLU A 33 -1.62 -19.90 40.09
C GLU A 33 -2.42 -20.52 41.25
N THR A 34 -2.95 -21.72 41.04
CA THR A 34 -3.87 -22.36 42.01
C THR A 34 -3.16 -23.23 43.03
N LEU A 35 -1.94 -23.70 42.75
CA LEU A 35 -1.18 -24.73 43.47
C LEU A 35 -2.03 -25.98 43.77
N ASN A 36 -3.02 -26.26 42.90
CA ASN A 36 -3.97 -27.35 43.05
C ASN A 36 -4.40 -27.87 41.68
N PHE A 37 -4.14 -29.12 41.39
CA PHE A 37 -4.41 -29.74 40.07
C PHE A 37 -5.91 -29.83 39.76
N THR A 38 -6.77 -30.03 40.78
CA THR A 38 -8.22 -30.09 40.57
C THR A 38 -8.78 -28.70 40.21
N ARG A 39 -8.42 -27.68 40.99
CA ARG A 39 -8.83 -26.30 40.73
C ARG A 39 -8.28 -25.77 39.37
N ALA A 40 -7.04 -26.13 39.05
CA ALA A 40 -6.46 -25.78 37.75
C ALA A 40 -7.21 -26.46 36.60
N ALA A 41 -7.63 -27.70 36.73
CA ALA A 41 -8.40 -28.43 35.75
C ALA A 41 -9.80 -27.80 35.55
N GLU A 42 -10.47 -27.42 36.63
CA GLU A 42 -11.72 -26.66 36.58
C GLU A 42 -11.56 -25.31 35.85
N ALA A 43 -10.53 -24.53 36.19
CA ALA A 43 -10.24 -23.26 35.53
C ALA A 43 -9.95 -23.41 34.06
N CYS A 44 -9.36 -24.53 33.62
CA CYS A 44 -9.07 -24.83 32.24
C CYS A 44 -10.22 -25.56 31.51
N ASN A 45 -11.35 -25.84 32.15
CA ASN A 45 -12.47 -26.59 31.61
C ASN A 45 -12.07 -28.00 31.10
N VAL A 46 -11.25 -28.73 31.85
CA VAL A 46 -10.79 -30.08 31.49
C VAL A 46 -10.87 -31.01 32.70
N SER A 47 -10.77 -32.34 32.48
CA SER A 47 -10.68 -33.29 33.56
C SER A 47 -9.27 -33.23 34.22
N GLN A 48 -9.22 -33.42 35.52
CA GLN A 48 -7.94 -33.47 36.28
C GLN A 48 -6.96 -34.54 35.72
N PRO A 49 -7.40 -35.76 35.31
CA PRO A 49 -6.50 -36.72 34.66
C PRO A 49 -5.90 -36.21 33.33
N SER A 50 -6.68 -35.47 32.53
CA SER A 50 -6.20 -34.90 31.28
C SER A 50 -5.15 -33.82 31.54
N LEU A 51 -5.40 -32.90 32.48
CA LEU A 51 -4.45 -31.87 32.88
C LEU A 51 -3.15 -32.50 33.41
N THR A 52 -3.25 -33.50 34.29
CA THR A 52 -2.08 -34.20 34.84
C THR A 52 -1.25 -34.87 33.78
N ARG A 53 -1.89 -35.51 32.79
CA ARG A 53 -1.19 -36.14 31.65
C ARG A 53 -0.46 -35.11 30.80
N ALA A 54 -1.09 -33.99 30.53
CA ALA A 54 -0.49 -32.89 29.75
C ALA A 54 0.72 -32.26 30.46
N ILE A 55 0.62 -32.05 31.79
CA ILE A 55 1.75 -31.58 32.63
C ILE A 55 2.89 -32.58 32.58
N LYS A 56 2.58 -33.88 32.72
CA LYS A 56 3.62 -34.94 32.70
C LYS A 56 4.32 -34.94 31.31
N GLY A 57 3.58 -34.78 30.20
CA GLY A 57 4.20 -34.66 28.87
C GLY A 57 5.13 -33.46 28.77
N LEU A 58 4.78 -32.33 29.39
CA LEU A 58 5.63 -31.13 29.43
C LEU A 58 6.89 -31.38 30.29
N GLU A 59 6.74 -32.06 31.42
CA GLU A 59 7.87 -32.46 32.31
C GLU A 59 8.84 -33.41 31.61
N ASP A 60 8.31 -34.39 30.88
CA ASP A 60 9.11 -35.35 30.09
C ASP A 60 9.91 -34.59 29.00
N GLU A 61 9.34 -33.60 28.40
CA GLU A 61 9.99 -32.81 27.33
C GLU A 61 11.05 -31.85 27.89
N LEU A 62 10.76 -31.24 29.04
CA LEU A 62 11.71 -30.33 29.71
C LEU A 62 12.79 -31.04 30.51
N GLY A 63 12.71 -32.37 30.59
CA GLY A 63 13.73 -33.24 31.20
C GLY A 63 13.68 -33.28 32.71
N GLY A 64 12.53 -32.90 33.35
CA GLY A 64 12.40 -33.00 34.79
C GLY A 64 11.05 -32.51 35.33
N PRO A 65 10.75 -32.83 36.59
CA PRO A 65 9.49 -32.46 37.22
C PRO A 65 9.39 -30.95 37.43
N LEU A 66 8.25 -30.38 37.10
CA LEU A 66 7.91 -28.95 37.29
C LEU A 66 7.23 -28.74 38.64
N PHE A 67 6.54 -29.77 39.15
CA PHE A 67 5.86 -29.75 40.45
C PHE A 67 6.32 -30.91 41.33
N ARG A 68 6.36 -30.64 42.62
CA ARG A 68 6.48 -31.67 43.68
C ARG A 68 5.20 -31.71 44.51
N ARG A 69 4.77 -32.91 44.89
CA ARG A 69 3.61 -33.13 45.74
C ARG A 69 4.08 -33.63 47.12
N GLU A 70 3.75 -32.85 48.12
CA GLU A 70 4.04 -33.20 49.49
C GLU A 70 2.72 -33.32 50.25
N ARG A 71 2.29 -34.56 50.53
CA ARG A 71 0.97 -34.85 51.12
C ARG A 71 -0.17 -34.17 50.34
N ASN A 72 -0.76 -33.10 50.86
CA ASN A 72 -1.88 -32.38 50.25
C ASN A 72 -1.45 -31.06 49.52
N ASN A 73 -0.16 -30.75 49.55
CA ASN A 73 0.36 -29.50 48.98
C ASN A 73 1.10 -29.76 47.68
N THR A 74 0.90 -28.86 46.72
CA THR A 74 1.63 -28.81 45.46
C THR A 74 2.58 -27.60 45.50
N HIS A 75 3.84 -27.81 45.18
CA HIS A 75 4.87 -26.77 45.11
C HIS A 75 5.58 -26.85 43.78
N LEU A 76 6.07 -25.73 43.29
CA LEU A 76 6.98 -25.70 42.16
C LEU A 76 8.33 -26.33 42.54
N THR A 77 8.96 -26.99 41.60
CA THR A 77 10.38 -27.38 41.70
C THR A 77 11.26 -26.21 41.25
N GLY A 78 12.58 -26.33 41.47
CA GLY A 78 13.53 -25.35 40.93
C GLY A 78 13.43 -25.20 39.41
N LEU A 79 13.16 -26.29 38.67
CA LEU A 79 12.89 -26.25 37.22
C LEU A 79 11.58 -25.53 36.95
N GLY A 80 10.51 -25.80 37.72
CA GLY A 80 9.22 -25.12 37.59
C GLY A 80 9.32 -23.60 37.77
N GLU A 81 10.05 -23.16 38.82
CA GLU A 81 10.30 -21.73 39.07
C GLU A 81 11.07 -21.06 37.91
N MET A 82 12.10 -21.70 37.40
CA MET A 82 12.90 -21.22 36.29
C MET A 82 12.06 -21.14 35.00
N MET A 83 11.22 -22.14 34.72
CA MET A 83 10.43 -22.21 33.48
C MET A 83 9.19 -21.30 33.48
N ARG A 84 8.65 -20.97 34.65
CA ARG A 84 7.45 -20.14 34.78
C ARG A 84 7.52 -18.82 34.00
N PRO A 85 8.53 -17.94 34.14
CA PRO A 85 8.60 -16.70 33.39
C PRO A 85 8.74 -16.95 31.90
N HIS A 86 9.51 -17.96 31.46
CA HIS A 86 9.68 -18.28 30.05
C HIS A 86 8.38 -18.73 29.37
N LEU A 87 7.65 -19.65 30.04
CA LEU A 87 6.38 -20.16 29.51
C LEU A 87 5.27 -19.10 29.57
N THR A 88 5.31 -18.20 30.56
CA THR A 88 4.43 -17.01 30.59
C THR A 88 4.67 -16.10 29.36
N GLN A 89 5.94 -15.84 29.02
CA GLN A 89 6.28 -15.03 27.87
C GLN A 89 5.82 -15.66 26.54
N VAL A 90 5.94 -16.98 26.38
CA VAL A 90 5.44 -17.69 25.20
C VAL A 90 3.93 -17.47 25.03
N LEU A 91 3.15 -17.54 26.12
CA LEU A 91 1.71 -17.33 26.07
C LEU A 91 1.38 -15.88 25.70
N ILE A 92 2.05 -14.89 26.29
CA ILE A 92 1.90 -13.47 25.98
C ILE A 92 2.17 -13.20 24.48
N GLU A 93 3.28 -13.71 23.95
CA GLU A 93 3.64 -13.51 22.53
C GLU A 93 2.64 -14.19 21.58
N THR A 94 2.13 -15.38 21.97
CA THR A 94 1.10 -16.06 21.17
C THR A 94 -0.19 -15.26 21.12
N ASP A 95 -0.64 -14.70 22.22
CA ASP A 95 -1.86 -13.90 22.27
C ASP A 95 -1.66 -12.56 21.55
N ALA A 96 -0.50 -11.93 21.69
CA ALA A 96 -0.13 -10.73 20.92
C ALA A 96 -0.15 -11.00 19.40
N ALA A 97 0.36 -12.16 18.95
CA ALA A 97 0.32 -12.56 17.56
C ALA A 97 -1.12 -12.74 17.05
N LYS A 98 -2.01 -13.34 17.84
CA LYS A 98 -3.43 -13.49 17.49
C LYS A 98 -4.15 -12.15 17.41
N GLU A 99 -3.90 -11.24 18.36
CA GLU A 99 -4.49 -9.90 18.32
C GLU A 99 -4.00 -9.09 17.12
N ARG A 100 -2.71 -9.17 16.77
CA ARG A 100 -2.18 -8.55 15.55
C ARG A 100 -2.85 -9.11 14.29
N ALA A 101 -3.08 -10.43 14.22
CA ALA A 101 -3.79 -11.04 13.11
C ALA A 101 -5.25 -10.56 13.01
N LYS A 102 -5.95 -10.41 14.15
CA LYS A 102 -7.30 -9.86 14.19
C LYS A 102 -7.33 -8.38 13.77
N SER A 103 -6.37 -7.58 14.26
CA SER A 103 -6.24 -6.18 13.90
C SER A 103 -6.00 -6.01 12.41
N PHE A 104 -5.13 -6.82 11.82
CA PHE A 104 -4.91 -6.85 10.37
C PHE A 104 -6.19 -7.15 9.59
N ALA A 105 -6.98 -8.13 10.02
CA ALA A 105 -8.26 -8.47 9.39
C ALA A 105 -9.31 -7.35 9.54
N LYS A 106 -9.25 -6.55 10.63
CA LYS A 106 -10.16 -5.43 10.91
C LYS A 106 -9.69 -4.09 10.35
N LEU A 107 -8.60 -4.04 9.60
CA LEU A 107 -7.95 -2.81 9.11
C LEU A 107 -7.45 -1.89 10.24
N ASP A 108 -7.07 -2.45 11.38
CA ASP A 108 -6.52 -1.72 12.50
C ASP A 108 -5.01 -1.59 12.35
N ASP A 109 -4.49 -0.34 12.30
CA ASP A 109 -3.07 0.00 12.17
C ASP A 109 -2.38 -0.67 10.95
N VAL A 110 -3.05 -0.65 9.81
CA VAL A 110 -2.55 -1.20 8.55
C VAL A 110 -2.03 -0.07 7.66
N GLU A 111 -0.84 -0.26 7.10
CA GLU A 111 -0.29 0.62 6.08
C GLU A 111 -0.76 0.18 4.69
N LEU A 112 -1.25 1.13 3.89
CA LEU A 112 -1.59 0.95 2.48
C LEU A 112 -0.66 1.81 1.63
N LYS A 113 0.18 1.18 0.82
CA LYS A 113 1.17 1.81 -0.04
C LYS A 113 0.59 2.05 -1.43
N LEU A 114 0.27 3.31 -1.70
CA LEU A 114 -0.35 3.76 -2.92
C LEU A 114 0.69 4.43 -3.83
N GLY A 115 0.93 3.86 -5.01
CA GLY A 115 1.66 4.51 -6.08
C GLY A 115 0.75 5.48 -6.83
N MET A 116 1.17 6.72 -7.02
CA MET A 116 0.41 7.69 -7.78
C MET A 116 1.30 8.33 -8.83
N MET A 117 0.82 8.37 -10.08
CA MET A 117 1.59 9.01 -11.12
C MET A 117 1.69 10.52 -10.83
N CYS A 118 2.90 11.05 -10.94
CA CYS A 118 3.25 12.42 -10.56
C CYS A 118 2.43 13.52 -11.27
N THR A 119 1.75 13.19 -12.39
CA THR A 119 0.85 14.09 -13.11
C THR A 119 -0.63 13.94 -12.72
N ILE A 120 -0.95 13.11 -11.74
CA ILE A 120 -2.32 13.04 -11.21
C ILE A 120 -2.52 14.20 -10.24
N GLY A 121 -3.45 15.09 -10.59
CA GLY A 121 -3.70 16.31 -9.83
C GLY A 121 -4.29 16.01 -8.45
N PRO A 122 -3.70 16.57 -7.37
CA PRO A 122 -4.19 16.36 -6.01
C PRO A 122 -5.63 16.87 -5.83
N ARG A 123 -6.03 17.93 -6.50
CA ARG A 123 -7.38 18.52 -6.39
C ARG A 123 -8.49 17.50 -6.67
N ARG A 124 -8.28 16.63 -7.65
CA ARG A 124 -9.26 15.60 -7.99
C ARG A 124 -9.21 14.38 -7.07
N PHE A 125 -8.03 14.06 -6.55
CA PHE A 125 -7.84 12.83 -5.76
C PHE A 125 -8.06 13.02 -4.25
N VAL A 126 -7.75 14.20 -3.71
CA VAL A 126 -7.89 14.51 -2.28
C VAL A 126 -9.30 14.24 -1.74
N PRO A 127 -10.41 14.61 -2.41
CA PRO A 127 -11.75 14.30 -1.92
C PRO A 127 -12.00 12.81 -1.72
N PHE A 128 -11.50 11.97 -2.63
CA PHE A 128 -11.59 10.50 -2.45
C PHE A 128 -10.75 10.03 -1.25
N LEU A 129 -9.51 10.49 -1.13
CA LEU A 129 -8.63 10.10 -0.02
C LEU A 129 -9.19 10.52 1.34
N GLN A 130 -9.83 11.69 1.42
CA GLN A 130 -10.54 12.16 2.61
C GLN A 130 -11.71 11.23 2.96
N ALA A 131 -12.59 10.94 1.99
CA ALA A 131 -13.73 10.05 2.20
C ALA A 131 -13.29 8.63 2.60
N PHE A 132 -12.21 8.12 2.01
CA PHE A 132 -11.63 6.84 2.39
C PHE A 132 -11.09 6.85 3.82
N ARG A 133 -10.34 7.89 4.20
CA ARG A 133 -9.80 8.05 5.56
C ARG A 133 -10.88 8.17 6.63
N GLU A 134 -11.98 8.86 6.34
CA GLU A 134 -13.12 8.97 7.27
C GLU A 134 -13.75 7.60 7.56
N ARG A 135 -13.86 6.72 6.55
CA ARG A 135 -14.41 5.37 6.72
C ARG A 135 -13.41 4.38 7.32
N HIS A 136 -12.11 4.61 7.09
CA HIS A 136 -11.03 3.73 7.53
C HIS A 136 -9.96 4.54 8.31
N PRO A 137 -10.30 5.12 9.48
CA PRO A 137 -9.41 6.05 10.20
C PRO A 137 -8.12 5.40 10.72
N LYS A 138 -8.09 4.06 10.81
CA LYS A 138 -6.93 3.30 11.25
C LYS A 138 -6.05 2.78 10.11
N VAL A 139 -6.43 3.01 8.86
CA VAL A 139 -5.58 2.73 7.69
C VAL A 139 -4.67 3.92 7.45
N ARG A 140 -3.37 3.68 7.52
CA ARG A 140 -2.35 4.69 7.20
C ARG A 140 -2.03 4.64 5.72
N LEU A 141 -2.34 5.73 5.00
CA LEU A 141 -2.02 5.87 3.59
C LEU A 141 -0.58 6.37 3.42
N VAL A 142 0.23 5.65 2.65
CA VAL A 142 1.55 6.08 2.21
C VAL A 142 1.49 6.26 0.70
N VAL A 143 1.50 7.53 0.27
CA VAL A 143 1.45 7.88 -1.15
C VAL A 143 2.87 8.11 -1.66
N GLN A 144 3.22 7.46 -2.75
CA GLN A 144 4.53 7.57 -3.39
C GLN A 144 4.33 7.86 -4.87
N ASP A 145 4.98 8.90 -5.36
CA ASP A 145 4.88 9.28 -6.76
C ASP A 145 5.95 8.60 -7.64
N GLY A 146 5.70 8.59 -8.94
CA GLY A 146 6.61 8.05 -9.94
C GLY A 146 6.01 8.09 -11.35
N SER A 147 6.83 7.75 -12.35
CA SER A 147 6.35 7.46 -13.69
C SER A 147 5.57 6.13 -13.72
N HIS A 148 4.74 5.91 -14.74
CA HIS A 148 4.00 4.65 -14.88
C HIS A 148 4.91 3.42 -14.86
N LEU A 149 6.10 3.47 -15.50
CA LEU A 149 7.07 2.37 -15.50
C LEU A 149 7.63 2.07 -14.12
N GLN A 150 8.01 3.12 -13.36
CA GLN A 150 8.48 2.95 -11.98
C GLN A 150 7.39 2.37 -11.08
N LEU A 151 6.15 2.83 -11.24
CA LEU A 151 5.02 2.31 -10.46
C LEU A 151 4.70 0.85 -10.78
N GLN A 152 4.78 0.45 -12.06
CA GLN A 152 4.61 -0.94 -12.48
C GLN A 152 5.69 -1.85 -11.90
N GLU A 153 6.96 -1.43 -11.94
CA GLU A 153 8.06 -2.18 -11.36
C GLU A 153 7.88 -2.38 -9.85
N ARG A 154 7.59 -1.31 -9.12
CA ARG A 154 7.39 -1.36 -7.67
C ARG A 154 6.15 -2.15 -7.26
N LEU A 155 5.07 -2.12 -8.06
CA LEU A 155 3.92 -3.01 -7.89
C LEU A 155 4.33 -4.48 -8.06
N ALA A 156 5.09 -4.81 -9.12
CA ALA A 156 5.55 -6.17 -9.37
C ALA A 156 6.43 -6.71 -8.23
N GLN A 157 7.32 -5.86 -7.69
CA GLN A 157 8.22 -6.18 -6.57
C GLN A 157 7.50 -6.23 -5.21
N GLY A 158 6.24 -5.77 -5.11
CA GLY A 158 5.48 -5.75 -3.86
C GLY A 158 5.84 -4.58 -2.94
N GLU A 159 6.53 -3.58 -3.44
CA GLU A 159 6.81 -2.34 -2.73
C GLU A 159 5.59 -1.42 -2.65
N LEU A 160 4.66 -1.57 -3.61
CA LEU A 160 3.36 -0.92 -3.64
C LEU A 160 2.24 -1.96 -3.61
N ASP A 161 1.14 -1.59 -2.99
CA ASP A 161 -0.06 -2.42 -2.93
C ASP A 161 -1.02 -2.14 -4.09
N VAL A 162 -1.15 -0.87 -4.45
CA VAL A 162 -2.02 -0.35 -5.52
C VAL A 162 -1.29 0.78 -6.22
N ALA A 163 -1.53 0.97 -7.51
CA ALA A 163 -1.09 2.17 -8.21
C ALA A 163 -2.23 2.83 -8.98
N VAL A 164 -2.11 4.13 -9.21
CA VAL A 164 -3.02 4.93 -10.04
C VAL A 164 -2.20 5.67 -11.07
N TYR A 165 -2.45 5.38 -12.33
CA TYR A 165 -1.76 6.03 -13.45
C TYR A 165 -2.57 5.92 -14.76
N GLY A 166 -2.12 6.64 -15.78
CA GLY A 166 -2.59 6.52 -17.18
C GLY A 166 -1.40 6.45 -18.10
N GLN A 167 -1.53 5.71 -19.21
CA GLN A 167 -0.53 5.59 -20.27
C GLN A 167 -1.23 5.44 -21.61
N PRO A 168 -0.60 5.82 -22.74
CA PRO A 168 -1.21 5.69 -24.07
C PRO A 168 -1.22 4.25 -24.58
N GLU A 169 -0.28 3.41 -24.14
CA GLU A 169 -0.19 2.00 -24.53
C GLU A 169 -1.11 1.13 -23.66
N ALA A 170 -1.37 -0.09 -24.13
CA ALA A 170 -2.06 -1.09 -23.33
C ALA A 170 -1.26 -1.42 -22.06
N ILE A 171 -1.96 -1.63 -20.96
CA ILE A 171 -1.33 -2.05 -19.71
C ILE A 171 -0.91 -3.52 -19.83
N ASP A 172 0.29 -3.83 -19.36
CA ASP A 172 0.87 -5.17 -19.34
C ASP A 172 -0.09 -6.18 -18.68
N GLU A 173 -0.25 -7.35 -19.26
CA GLU A 173 -1.17 -8.40 -18.82
C GLU A 173 -0.90 -8.93 -17.39
N ARG A 174 0.30 -8.70 -16.85
CA ARG A 174 0.63 -9.00 -15.45
C ARG A 174 -0.19 -8.18 -14.45
N PHE A 175 -0.80 -7.09 -14.91
CA PHE A 175 -1.58 -6.20 -14.08
C PHE A 175 -3.07 -6.30 -14.37
N HIS A 176 -3.86 -6.01 -13.35
CA HIS A 176 -5.30 -5.82 -13.47
C HIS A 176 -5.60 -4.33 -13.34
N ALA A 177 -6.02 -3.74 -14.44
CA ALA A 177 -6.32 -2.31 -14.52
C ALA A 177 -7.83 -2.08 -14.63
N ARG A 178 -8.35 -1.09 -13.90
CA ARG A 178 -9.74 -0.68 -13.93
C ARG A 178 -9.83 0.84 -14.12
N ARG A 179 -10.60 1.26 -15.12
CA ARG A 179 -10.83 2.68 -15.44
C ARG A 179 -11.49 3.38 -14.26
N LEU A 180 -11.01 4.61 -13.98
CA LEU A 180 -11.60 5.54 -13.02
C LEU A 180 -12.29 6.68 -13.76
N TYR A 181 -11.53 7.45 -14.53
CA TYR A 181 -12.04 8.58 -15.32
C TYR A 181 -11.12 8.88 -16.51
N ASP A 182 -11.62 9.66 -17.44
CA ASP A 182 -10.80 10.25 -18.50
C ASP A 182 -10.53 11.71 -18.18
N GLU A 183 -9.38 12.19 -18.60
CA GLU A 183 -9.02 13.60 -18.59
C GLU A 183 -8.28 13.98 -19.87
N ARG A 184 -8.52 15.20 -20.33
CA ARG A 184 -7.84 15.74 -21.50
C ARG A 184 -6.55 16.43 -21.12
N PHE A 185 -5.67 16.54 -22.10
CA PHE A 185 -4.54 17.44 -22.01
C PHE A 185 -4.92 18.85 -22.46
N VAL A 186 -4.33 19.83 -21.79
CA VAL A 186 -4.55 21.25 -22.06
C VAL A 186 -3.24 21.97 -22.30
N VAL A 187 -3.32 23.14 -22.94
CA VAL A 187 -2.20 24.06 -23.11
C VAL A 187 -2.20 25.05 -21.95
N GLY A 188 -1.11 25.05 -21.16
CA GLY A 188 -0.88 26.02 -20.10
C GLY A 188 0.07 27.11 -20.54
N VAL A 189 -0.30 28.38 -20.31
CA VAL A 189 0.48 29.58 -20.73
C VAL A 189 0.43 30.66 -19.65
N GLY A 190 1.45 31.52 -19.64
CA GLY A 190 1.45 32.73 -18.83
C GLY A 190 0.61 33.86 -19.47
N PRO A 191 0.32 34.93 -18.69
CA PRO A 191 -0.34 36.11 -19.18
C PRO A 191 0.44 36.76 -20.36
N GLY A 192 -0.29 37.21 -21.35
CA GLY A 192 0.30 37.87 -22.56
C GLY A 192 0.84 36.89 -23.60
N HIS A 193 0.76 35.60 -23.41
CA HIS A 193 1.08 34.62 -24.45
C HIS A 193 0.02 34.70 -25.60
N PRO A 194 0.39 34.46 -26.88
CA PRO A 194 -0.58 34.49 -28.00
C PRO A 194 -1.83 33.61 -27.78
N PHE A 195 -1.73 32.56 -27.01
CA PHE A 195 -2.86 31.69 -26.67
C PHE A 195 -3.71 32.19 -25.50
N ASP A 196 -3.27 33.20 -24.74
CA ASP A 196 -4.01 33.68 -23.57
C ASP A 196 -5.38 34.27 -23.93
N GLY A 197 -5.49 34.92 -25.08
CA GLY A 197 -6.75 35.47 -25.56
C GLY A 197 -7.67 34.50 -26.32
N GLN A 198 -7.26 33.23 -26.49
CA GLN A 198 -8.02 32.24 -27.25
C GLN A 198 -8.93 31.40 -26.32
N ASN A 199 -10.06 30.91 -26.86
CA ASN A 199 -10.94 30.00 -26.17
C ASN A 199 -10.42 28.53 -26.19
N ALA A 200 -9.70 28.18 -27.26
CA ALA A 200 -9.05 26.87 -27.45
C ALA A 200 -7.84 27.04 -28.36
N VAL A 201 -6.91 26.08 -28.30
CA VAL A 201 -5.71 26.05 -29.17
C VAL A 201 -5.80 24.79 -30.02
N ARG A 202 -5.69 24.95 -31.34
CA ARG A 202 -5.61 23.80 -32.24
C ARG A 202 -4.20 23.25 -32.26
N VAL A 203 -4.06 21.93 -32.45
CA VAL A 203 -2.75 21.31 -32.59
C VAL A 203 -1.90 22.01 -33.65
N ALA A 204 -2.47 22.42 -34.79
CA ALA A 204 -1.78 23.15 -35.84
C ALA A 204 -1.18 24.49 -35.37
N ASP A 205 -1.81 25.18 -34.43
CA ASP A 205 -1.35 26.48 -33.92
C ASP A 205 -0.09 26.36 -33.04
N LEU A 206 0.28 25.13 -32.60
CA LEU A 206 1.51 24.86 -31.85
C LEU A 206 2.77 24.98 -32.72
N ASN A 207 2.64 25.02 -34.04
CA ASN A 207 3.79 25.03 -34.93
C ASN A 207 4.72 26.23 -34.69
N GLY A 208 6.00 25.96 -34.47
CA GLY A 208 7.02 26.96 -34.19
C GLY A 208 6.98 27.58 -32.80
N GLN A 209 6.01 27.25 -31.98
CA GLN A 209 5.87 27.78 -30.61
C GLN A 209 6.94 27.20 -29.65
N ALA A 210 7.33 28.04 -28.69
CA ALA A 210 8.22 27.64 -27.61
C ALA A 210 7.50 26.68 -26.67
N TYR A 211 8.12 25.54 -26.40
CA TYR A 211 7.54 24.47 -25.57
C TYR A 211 8.36 24.21 -24.32
N VAL A 212 7.69 24.25 -23.18
CA VAL A 212 8.19 23.91 -21.86
C VAL A 212 7.76 22.48 -21.53
N ASN A 213 8.70 21.54 -21.56
CA ASN A 213 8.42 20.11 -21.49
C ASN A 213 8.66 19.50 -20.12
N ARG A 214 7.80 18.57 -19.75
CA ARG A 214 8.06 17.66 -18.64
C ARG A 214 8.87 16.44 -19.12
N LEU A 215 10.02 16.20 -18.47
CA LEU A 215 10.80 14.97 -18.67
C LEU A 215 9.99 13.76 -18.23
N GLN A 216 10.22 12.62 -18.86
CA GLN A 216 9.51 11.35 -18.59
C GLN A 216 7.97 11.47 -18.65
N CYS A 217 7.45 12.37 -19.49
CA CYS A 217 6.01 12.44 -19.77
C CYS A 217 5.63 11.20 -20.59
N GLU A 218 4.76 10.37 -20.07
CA GLU A 218 4.26 9.14 -20.70
C GLU A 218 3.54 9.39 -22.02
N PHE A 219 3.01 10.59 -22.21
CA PHE A 219 2.32 11.02 -23.43
C PHE A 219 3.21 11.81 -24.38
N PHE A 220 4.50 12.01 -24.07
CA PHE A 220 5.37 12.85 -24.91
C PHE A 220 5.50 12.33 -26.34
N ASP A 221 5.78 11.05 -26.51
CA ASP A 221 5.93 10.44 -27.83
C ASP A 221 4.59 10.36 -28.56
N HIS A 222 3.52 10.05 -27.85
CA HIS A 222 2.16 10.03 -28.38
C HIS A 222 1.75 11.43 -28.88
N ALA A 223 1.86 12.44 -28.03
CA ALA A 223 1.55 13.84 -28.40
C ALA A 223 2.43 14.32 -29.55
N GLY A 224 3.73 14.00 -29.49
CA GLY A 224 4.67 14.36 -30.57
C GLY A 224 4.34 13.74 -31.93
N ARG A 225 3.78 12.53 -31.97
CA ARG A 225 3.24 11.92 -33.20
C ARG A 225 2.04 12.68 -33.70
N VAL A 226 1.04 12.91 -32.84
CA VAL A 226 -0.17 13.64 -33.15
C VAL A 226 0.17 15.04 -33.68
N TRP A 227 1.10 15.75 -33.04
CA TRP A 227 1.50 17.11 -33.50
C TRP A 227 2.15 17.06 -34.87
N ARG A 228 3.05 16.11 -35.15
CA ARG A 228 3.68 15.99 -36.47
C ARG A 228 2.68 15.63 -37.58
N GLU A 229 1.73 14.74 -37.28
CA GLU A 229 0.67 14.35 -38.20
C GLU A 229 -0.20 15.56 -38.61
N HIS A 230 -0.33 16.56 -37.71
CA HIS A 230 -1.07 17.81 -37.94
C HIS A 230 -0.16 18.98 -38.31
N GLY A 231 1.05 18.70 -38.77
CA GLY A 231 1.96 19.71 -39.32
C GLY A 231 2.65 20.59 -38.26
N SER A 232 2.61 20.20 -36.98
CA SER A 232 3.19 21.03 -35.92
C SER A 232 4.55 20.50 -35.46
N LYS A 233 5.54 21.41 -35.38
CA LYS A 233 6.85 21.20 -34.83
C LYS A 233 7.14 22.30 -33.81
N VAL A 234 7.18 21.91 -32.54
CA VAL A 234 7.44 22.84 -31.42
C VAL A 234 8.94 23.07 -31.20
N LYS A 235 9.29 24.19 -30.57
CA LYS A 235 10.66 24.52 -30.17
C LYS A 235 10.85 24.24 -28.70
N MET A 236 11.56 23.17 -28.35
CA MET A 236 11.88 22.84 -26.97
C MET A 236 12.79 23.93 -26.37
N VAL A 237 12.30 24.66 -25.37
CA VAL A 237 13.07 25.76 -24.72
C VAL A 237 13.44 25.43 -23.26
N PHE A 238 12.70 24.53 -22.60
CA PHE A 238 12.95 24.15 -21.21
C PHE A 238 12.50 22.72 -20.97
N ARG A 239 13.19 22.02 -20.07
CA ARG A 239 12.85 20.64 -19.66
C ARG A 239 13.08 20.47 -18.16
N SER A 240 12.12 19.83 -17.47
CA SER A 240 12.22 19.45 -16.07
C SER A 240 11.45 18.16 -15.81
N ASP A 241 11.89 17.36 -14.86
CA ASP A 241 11.14 16.22 -14.31
C ASP A 241 10.09 16.67 -13.27
N ARG A 242 10.18 17.90 -12.80
CA ARG A 242 9.27 18.49 -11.82
C ARG A 242 8.19 19.31 -12.52
N ASP A 243 6.93 18.93 -12.25
CA ASP A 243 5.76 19.56 -12.85
C ASP A 243 5.57 21.04 -12.41
N ASP A 244 5.89 21.36 -11.15
CA ASP A 244 5.84 22.73 -10.63
C ASP A 244 6.80 23.67 -11.35
N TRP A 245 8.00 23.23 -11.73
CA TRP A 245 8.92 24.00 -12.56
C TRP A 245 8.38 24.21 -13.98
N VAL A 246 7.79 23.17 -14.57
CA VAL A 246 7.19 23.28 -15.91
C VAL A 246 6.07 24.34 -15.93
N GLN A 247 5.18 24.28 -14.95
CA GLN A 247 4.08 25.24 -14.82
C GLN A 247 4.60 26.66 -14.51
N ALA A 248 5.61 26.79 -13.64
CA ALA A 248 6.21 28.08 -13.30
C ALA A 248 6.89 28.74 -14.51
N MET A 249 7.63 27.96 -15.33
CA MET A 249 8.28 28.47 -16.53
C MET A 249 7.27 28.86 -17.62
N ALA A 250 6.19 28.10 -17.77
CA ALA A 250 5.10 28.48 -18.65
C ALA A 250 4.41 29.76 -18.15
N MET A 251 4.17 29.89 -16.86
CA MET A 251 3.61 31.10 -16.24
C MET A 251 4.52 32.31 -16.42
N ALA A 252 5.84 32.10 -16.35
CA ALA A 252 6.84 33.18 -16.62
C ALA A 252 6.97 33.58 -18.10
N GLY A 253 6.21 32.96 -19.01
CA GLY A 253 6.18 33.33 -20.41
C GLY A 253 7.27 32.70 -21.29
N LEU A 254 7.98 31.66 -20.81
CA LEU A 254 8.99 30.98 -21.63
C LEU A 254 8.39 30.23 -22.83
N GLY A 255 7.12 29.86 -22.76
CA GLY A 255 6.41 29.15 -23.80
C GLY A 255 5.15 28.49 -23.23
N PHE A 256 4.57 27.58 -23.99
CA PHE A 256 3.42 26.81 -23.54
C PHE A 256 3.86 25.50 -22.89
N SER A 257 3.06 24.99 -21.97
CA SER A 257 3.16 23.63 -21.41
C SER A 257 1.99 22.76 -21.88
N PHE A 258 2.24 21.47 -22.05
CA PHE A 258 1.22 20.44 -22.35
C PHE A 258 1.02 19.60 -21.10
N ILE A 259 -0.10 19.78 -20.43
CA ILE A 259 -0.37 19.23 -19.11
C ILE A 259 -1.79 18.64 -19.02
N PRO A 260 -2.02 17.61 -18.19
CA PRO A 260 -3.38 17.15 -17.92
C PRO A 260 -4.19 18.23 -17.19
N GLU A 261 -5.47 18.38 -17.54
CA GLU A 261 -6.31 19.48 -17.01
C GLU A 261 -6.41 19.49 -15.47
N HIS A 262 -6.40 18.33 -14.83
CA HIS A 262 -6.49 18.24 -13.37
C HIS A 262 -5.13 18.34 -12.66
N ALA A 263 -4.01 18.37 -13.41
CA ALA A 263 -2.66 18.55 -12.85
C ALA A 263 -2.28 20.03 -12.71
N VAL A 264 -3.13 20.95 -13.14
CA VAL A 264 -2.86 22.39 -13.03
C VAL A 264 -2.94 22.83 -11.59
N THR A 265 -1.79 23.24 -11.02
CA THR A 265 -1.66 23.68 -9.62
C THR A 265 -1.14 25.11 -9.50
N MET A 266 -0.49 25.65 -10.55
CA MET A 266 0.09 26.99 -10.51
C MET A 266 -1.00 28.07 -10.59
N PRO A 267 -1.13 28.92 -9.55
CA PRO A 267 -2.09 30.02 -9.57
C PRO A 267 -1.78 31.00 -10.69
N GLY A 268 -2.82 31.39 -11.42
CA GLY A 268 -2.70 32.37 -12.52
C GLY A 268 -2.28 31.77 -13.86
N LEU A 269 -1.86 30.50 -13.93
CA LEU A 269 -1.61 29.83 -15.20
C LEU A 269 -2.90 29.78 -16.02
N ARG A 270 -2.85 30.31 -17.23
CA ARG A 270 -3.96 30.29 -18.15
C ARG A 270 -4.00 28.95 -18.89
N VAL A 271 -5.14 28.26 -18.82
CA VAL A 271 -5.31 26.97 -19.49
C VAL A 271 -6.30 27.09 -20.65
N ARG A 272 -5.96 26.42 -21.74
CA ARG A 272 -6.81 26.37 -22.95
C ARG A 272 -6.95 24.92 -23.39
N PRO A 273 -8.15 24.47 -23.71
CA PRO A 273 -8.35 23.18 -24.34
C PRO A 273 -7.47 23.04 -25.59
N LEU A 274 -6.80 21.89 -25.73
CA LEU A 274 -6.15 21.52 -26.99
C LEU A 274 -7.17 20.76 -27.85
N ILE A 275 -7.37 21.21 -29.06
CA ILE A 275 -8.37 20.66 -30.00
C ILE A 275 -7.75 20.35 -31.38
N ASP A 276 -8.48 19.65 -32.20
CA ASP A 276 -8.14 19.31 -33.58
C ASP A 276 -6.75 18.63 -33.71
N PRO A 277 -6.55 17.44 -33.08
CA PRO A 277 -7.49 16.68 -32.25
C PRO A 277 -7.31 16.94 -30.74
N GLU A 278 -8.30 16.58 -29.95
CA GLU A 278 -8.12 16.42 -28.49
C GLU A 278 -7.20 15.26 -28.19
N ILE A 279 -6.35 15.42 -27.17
CA ILE A 279 -5.54 14.32 -26.59
C ILE A 279 -6.09 14.03 -25.20
N VAL A 280 -6.54 12.79 -25.01
CA VAL A 280 -7.19 12.32 -23.77
C VAL A 280 -6.42 11.14 -23.21
N ARG A 281 -6.35 11.06 -21.89
CA ARG A 281 -5.84 9.88 -21.20
C ARG A 281 -6.89 9.29 -20.27
N THR A 282 -6.85 7.97 -20.09
CA THR A 282 -7.66 7.26 -19.12
C THR A 282 -6.83 7.01 -17.85
N ILE A 283 -7.30 7.50 -16.71
CA ILE A 283 -6.73 7.19 -15.41
C ILE A 283 -7.34 5.91 -14.88
N GLN A 284 -6.48 5.01 -14.40
CA GLN A 284 -6.84 3.68 -13.97
C GLN A 284 -6.26 3.36 -12.59
N VAL A 285 -6.99 2.56 -11.80
CA VAL A 285 -6.43 1.87 -10.64
C VAL A 285 -5.88 0.52 -11.11
N VAL A 286 -4.67 0.22 -10.64
CA VAL A 286 -3.88 -0.92 -11.11
C VAL A 286 -3.39 -1.75 -9.94
N THR A 287 -3.55 -3.06 -10.04
CA THR A 287 -3.06 -4.05 -9.07
C THR A 287 -2.38 -5.21 -9.80
N VAL A 288 -1.62 -6.04 -9.11
CA VAL A 288 -0.98 -7.21 -9.70
C VAL A 288 -2.02 -8.32 -9.89
N ARG A 289 -2.12 -8.86 -11.12
CA ARG A 289 -3.05 -9.94 -11.45
C ARG A 289 -2.72 -11.20 -10.65
N GLY A 290 -3.74 -11.85 -10.10
CA GLY A 290 -3.59 -13.09 -9.33
C GLY A 290 -3.04 -12.90 -7.91
N ARG A 291 -2.63 -11.70 -7.51
CA ARG A 291 -2.24 -11.43 -6.12
C ARG A 291 -3.50 -11.22 -5.27
N PRO A 292 -3.74 -12.04 -4.23
CA PRO A 292 -4.85 -11.83 -3.32
C PRO A 292 -4.75 -10.45 -2.65
N HIS A 293 -5.85 -9.71 -2.66
CA HIS A 293 -5.89 -8.41 -1.98
C HIS A 293 -5.97 -8.63 -0.47
N VAL A 294 -5.05 -8.05 0.26
CA VAL A 294 -5.22 -7.87 1.71
C VAL A 294 -6.43 -6.97 1.99
N PRO A 295 -7.09 -7.06 3.16
CA PRO A 295 -8.34 -6.36 3.43
C PRO A 295 -8.33 -4.87 3.09
N ALA A 296 -7.22 -4.15 3.40
CA ALA A 296 -7.08 -2.72 3.11
C ALA A 296 -7.07 -2.42 1.60
N VAL A 297 -6.34 -3.22 0.82
CA VAL A 297 -6.31 -3.11 -0.65
C VAL A 297 -7.69 -3.39 -1.23
N GLY A 298 -8.36 -4.44 -0.76
CA GLY A 298 -9.72 -4.78 -1.20
C GLY A 298 -10.73 -3.68 -0.91
N ALA A 299 -10.67 -3.04 0.27
CA ALA A 299 -11.51 -1.90 0.62
C ALA A 299 -11.21 -0.70 -0.29
N PHE A 300 -9.94 -0.34 -0.44
CA PHE A 300 -9.51 0.78 -1.28
C PHE A 300 -9.95 0.61 -2.74
N VAL A 301 -9.71 -0.56 -3.33
CA VAL A 301 -10.09 -0.83 -4.73
C VAL A 301 -11.62 -0.78 -4.93
N ARG A 302 -12.41 -1.31 -4.00
CA ARG A 302 -13.88 -1.20 -4.11
C ARG A 302 -14.34 0.25 -4.05
N GLU A 303 -13.80 1.03 -3.12
CA GLU A 303 -14.25 2.40 -2.89
C GLU A 303 -13.79 3.37 -3.97
N ILE A 304 -12.55 3.23 -4.48
CA ILE A 304 -12.06 4.06 -5.57
C ILE A 304 -12.86 3.83 -6.87
N LEU A 305 -13.30 2.59 -7.11
CA LEU A 305 -14.15 2.25 -8.25
C LEU A 305 -15.60 2.74 -8.09
N ALA A 306 -16.09 2.83 -6.86
CA ALA A 306 -17.44 3.34 -6.56
C ALA A 306 -17.49 4.88 -6.42
N PHE A 307 -16.34 5.55 -6.38
CA PHE A 307 -16.28 7.00 -6.18
C PHE A 307 -16.79 7.75 -7.42
N PRO A 308 -17.63 8.79 -7.26
CA PRO A 308 -18.25 9.52 -8.37
C PRO A 308 -17.26 10.52 -9.00
N TRP A 309 -16.29 10.02 -9.75
CA TRP A 309 -15.23 10.81 -10.37
C TRP A 309 -15.72 11.92 -11.29
N ALA A 310 -16.92 11.80 -11.87
CA ALA A 310 -17.50 12.83 -12.73
C ALA A 310 -17.78 14.16 -11.98
N ASN A 311 -18.04 14.08 -10.66
CA ASN A 311 -18.42 15.23 -9.82
C ASN A 311 -17.27 15.72 -8.93
N ALA A 312 -16.10 15.08 -8.98
CA ALA A 312 -14.93 15.48 -8.22
C ALA A 312 -14.13 16.54 -9.01
N ALA A 313 -14.51 17.80 -8.86
CA ALA A 313 -13.84 18.97 -9.48
C ALA A 313 -13.12 19.81 -8.44
#